data_b5635e6eccd316fa9f35d4b6f030f219
#
_entry.id   b5635e6eccd316fa9f35d4b6f030f219
#
_cell.length_a   1.000
_cell.length_b   1.000
_cell.length_c   1.000
_cell.angle_alpha   90.00
_cell.angle_beta   90.00
_cell.angle_gamma   90.00
#
_symmetry.space_group_name_H-M   'P 1'
#
loop_
_entity.id
_entity.type
_entity.pdbx_description
1 polymer ?
#
loop_
_entity_poly.entity_id
_entity_poly.type
_entity_poly.pdbx_seq_one_letter_code
_entity_poly.pdbx_strand_id
1 'polypeptide(L)'
;RKTMAWNNVLCMYYSRTGNTKRTMEEIAKALNAELVEIQDGVDRGGARGWLRCGLDAVRRSSPKVRFTTKWPLSDYRLVIVGTPVWAGRCSAPVRGFLKQNGSDLRNASYVVVRGCEDKNEEIFQQMDLYTPCGHRTAVSLRRGSVGCEFWQEEFLRQTQEFLKEGRWQPPAPE
;
A
#
# COMPACT_ATOMS: atom_id res chain seq x y z
N ARG A 1 6.78 20.24 12.42
CA ARG A 1 8.16 20.62 12.06
C ARG A 1 8.55 19.88 10.78
N LYS A 2 9.06 20.61 9.81
CA LYS A 2 9.41 20.07 8.48
C LYS A 2 10.40 18.89 8.55
N THR A 3 11.30 18.87 9.52
CA THR A 3 12.31 17.82 9.69
C THR A 3 11.75 16.47 10.12
N MET A 4 10.57 16.40 10.75
CA MET A 4 9.96 15.13 11.14
C MET A 4 9.18 14.47 10.00
N ALA A 5 8.66 15.25 9.05
CA ALA A 5 7.95 14.72 7.89
C ALA A 5 8.84 13.85 7.00
N TRP A 6 10.12 14.15 6.91
CA TRP A 6 11.10 13.42 6.09
C TRP A 6 11.33 11.96 6.50
N ASN A 7 11.07 11.65 7.75
CA ASN A 7 11.22 10.29 8.28
C ASN A 7 9.88 9.61 8.52
N ASN A 8 8.78 10.26 8.16
CA ASN A 8 7.45 9.71 8.34
C ASN A 8 7.16 8.61 7.33
N VAL A 9 6.47 7.60 7.81
CA VAL A 9 5.95 6.51 7.01
C VAL A 9 4.44 6.65 6.93
N LEU A 10 3.90 6.50 5.74
CA LEU A 10 2.48 6.51 5.47
C LEU A 10 2.03 5.13 5.00
N CYS A 11 1.00 4.60 5.62
CA CYS A 11 0.32 3.40 5.17
C CYS A 11 -1.01 3.82 4.52
N MET A 12 -1.14 3.52 3.24
CA MET A 12 -2.37 3.76 2.46
C MET A 12 -2.95 2.43 2.05
N TYR A 13 -4.25 2.26 2.15
CA TYR A 13 -4.88 0.99 1.77
C TYR A 13 -6.31 1.19 1.29
N TYR A 14 -6.79 0.20 0.55
CA TYR A 14 -8.20 -0.05 0.36
C TYR A 14 -8.55 -1.42 0.94
N SER A 15 -9.69 -1.52 1.60
CA SER A 15 -10.16 -2.79 2.16
C SER A 15 -11.66 -2.94 1.91
N ARG A 16 -12.05 -4.08 1.30
CA ARG A 16 -13.46 -4.38 1.07
C ARG A 16 -14.09 -5.10 2.27
N THR A 17 -13.40 -6.10 2.81
CA THR A 17 -13.94 -6.99 3.86
C THR A 17 -13.25 -6.84 5.21
N GLY A 18 -12.22 -6.00 5.29
CA GLY A 18 -11.51 -5.73 6.52
C GLY A 18 -10.17 -6.47 6.69
N ASN A 19 -9.84 -7.42 5.83
CA ASN A 19 -8.57 -8.16 5.94
C ASN A 19 -7.36 -7.26 5.64
N THR A 20 -7.43 -6.48 4.57
CA THR A 20 -6.37 -5.52 4.22
C THR A 20 -6.27 -4.45 5.31
N LYS A 21 -7.40 -3.93 5.78
CA LYS A 21 -7.43 -2.96 6.86
C LYS A 21 -6.69 -3.47 8.10
N ARG A 22 -7.04 -4.66 8.55
CA ARG A 22 -6.46 -5.28 9.74
C ARG A 22 -4.94 -5.46 9.62
N THR A 23 -4.50 -5.94 8.46
CA THR A 23 -3.07 -6.12 8.17
C THR A 23 -2.34 -4.77 8.17
N MET A 24 -2.91 -3.77 7.54
CA MET A 24 -2.30 -2.44 7.47
C MET A 24 -2.30 -1.72 8.81
N GLU A 25 -3.32 -1.94 9.65
CA GLU A 25 -3.33 -1.43 11.03
C GLU A 25 -2.17 -2.01 11.84
N GLU A 26 -1.93 -3.32 11.73
CA GLU A 26 -0.82 -3.99 12.42
C GLU A 26 0.54 -3.46 11.95
N ILE A 27 0.72 -3.30 10.65
CA ILE A 27 1.96 -2.78 10.05
C ILE A 27 2.18 -1.33 10.46
N ALA A 28 1.15 -0.49 10.37
CA ALA A 28 1.24 0.91 10.75
C ALA A 28 1.61 1.07 12.23
N LYS A 29 1.02 0.26 13.09
CA LYS A 29 1.34 0.27 14.52
C LYS A 29 2.80 -0.11 14.77
N ALA A 30 3.28 -1.17 14.12
CA ALA A 30 4.66 -1.63 14.28
C ALA A 30 5.70 -0.60 13.79
N LEU A 31 5.37 0.18 12.79
CA LEU A 31 6.25 1.19 12.21
C LEU A 31 6.01 2.61 12.76
N ASN A 32 5.03 2.77 13.64
CA ASN A 32 4.56 4.08 14.09
C ASN A 32 4.22 5.00 12.90
N ALA A 33 3.50 4.45 11.93
CA ALA A 33 3.15 5.11 10.69
C ALA A 33 1.74 5.70 10.74
N GLU A 34 1.52 6.72 9.94
CA GLU A 34 0.18 7.23 9.67
C GLU A 34 -0.59 6.22 8.84
N LEU A 35 -1.88 6.02 9.12
CA LEU A 35 -2.74 5.07 8.43
C LEU A 35 -3.90 5.81 7.78
N VAL A 36 -4.06 5.66 6.47
CA VAL A 36 -5.09 6.35 5.69
C VAL A 36 -5.79 5.37 4.75
N GLU A 37 -7.11 5.39 4.77
CA GLU A 37 -7.93 4.60 3.86
C GLU A 37 -8.19 5.36 2.56
N ILE A 38 -8.05 4.65 1.45
CA ILE A 38 -8.40 5.15 0.12
C ILE A 38 -9.89 4.88 -0.12
N GLN A 39 -10.63 5.89 -0.57
CA GLN A 39 -12.05 5.78 -0.87
C GLN A 39 -12.33 6.22 -2.31
N ASP A 40 -13.15 5.46 -3.01
CA ASP A 40 -13.56 5.79 -4.38
C ASP A 40 -15.07 6.13 -4.50
N GLY A 41 -15.80 6.11 -3.39
CA GLY A 41 -17.23 6.43 -3.36
C GLY A 41 -18.15 5.36 -3.97
N VAL A 42 -17.63 4.20 -4.32
CA VAL A 42 -18.39 3.08 -4.89
C VAL A 42 -18.78 2.12 -3.78
N ASP A 43 -20.07 1.75 -3.71
CA ASP A 43 -20.52 0.69 -2.81
C ASP A 43 -20.10 -0.67 -3.38
N ARG A 44 -19.23 -1.36 -2.66
CA ARG A 44 -18.69 -2.66 -3.05
C ARG A 44 -19.11 -3.79 -2.12
N GLY A 45 -20.15 -3.55 -1.31
CA GLY A 45 -20.71 -4.56 -0.41
C GLY A 45 -21.57 -5.59 -1.12
N GLY A 46 -21.70 -6.77 -0.50
CA GLY A 46 -22.55 -7.87 -0.98
C GLY A 46 -22.10 -8.49 -2.29
N ALA A 47 -22.98 -9.31 -2.88
CA ALA A 47 -22.68 -10.03 -4.13
C ALA A 47 -22.50 -9.09 -5.33
N ARG A 48 -23.31 -8.04 -5.40
CA ARG A 48 -23.19 -7.02 -6.47
C ARG A 48 -21.85 -6.28 -6.37
N GLY A 49 -21.42 -5.92 -5.16
CA GLY A 49 -20.16 -5.28 -4.94
C GLY A 49 -18.98 -6.19 -5.29
N TRP A 50 -19.09 -7.49 -4.98
CA TRP A 50 -18.08 -8.47 -5.36
C TRP A 50 -17.93 -8.59 -6.88
N LEU A 51 -19.04 -8.67 -7.61
CA LEU A 51 -19.03 -8.69 -9.07
C LEU A 51 -18.43 -7.39 -9.65
N ARG A 52 -18.77 -6.26 -9.06
CA ARG A 52 -18.21 -4.96 -9.47
C ARG A 52 -16.71 -4.91 -9.28
N CYS A 53 -16.19 -5.45 -8.18
CA CYS A 53 -14.76 -5.54 -7.94
C CYS A 53 -14.03 -6.34 -9.02
N GLY A 54 -14.55 -7.52 -9.36
CA GLY A 54 -14.00 -8.36 -10.41
C GLY A 54 -14.03 -7.68 -11.78
N LEU A 55 -15.15 -7.04 -12.12
CA LEU A 55 -15.31 -6.34 -13.39
C LEU A 55 -14.34 -5.16 -13.49
N ASP A 56 -14.23 -4.34 -12.45
CA ASP A 56 -13.31 -3.21 -12.41
C ASP A 56 -11.85 -3.67 -12.53
N ALA A 57 -11.50 -4.79 -11.91
CA ALA A 57 -10.15 -5.36 -12.01
C ALA A 57 -9.84 -5.81 -13.45
N VAL A 58 -10.77 -6.54 -14.08
CA VAL A 58 -10.61 -7.02 -15.46
C VAL A 58 -10.52 -5.84 -16.45
N ARG A 59 -11.32 -4.82 -16.25
CA ARG A 59 -11.30 -3.60 -17.07
C ARG A 59 -10.14 -2.66 -16.74
N ARG A 60 -9.35 -2.96 -15.72
CA ARG A 60 -8.27 -2.10 -15.21
C ARG A 60 -8.76 -0.70 -14.88
N SER A 61 -9.93 -0.62 -14.25
CA SER A 61 -10.53 0.65 -13.83
C SER A 61 -9.59 1.42 -12.90
N SER A 62 -9.56 2.74 -13.08
CA SER A 62 -8.75 3.66 -12.26
C SER A 62 -9.65 4.78 -11.76
N PRO A 63 -10.55 4.50 -10.80
CA PRO A 63 -11.47 5.50 -10.30
C PRO A 63 -10.75 6.66 -9.63
N LYS A 64 -11.39 7.83 -9.62
CA LYS A 64 -10.93 8.93 -8.77
C LYS A 64 -11.06 8.54 -7.32
N VAL A 65 -10.03 8.78 -6.55
CA VAL A 65 -10.00 8.41 -5.14
C VAL A 65 -9.94 9.64 -4.24
N ARG A 66 -10.39 9.47 -3.01
CA ARG A 66 -10.32 10.49 -1.97
C ARG A 66 -9.55 9.94 -0.78
N PHE A 67 -8.71 10.78 -0.23
CA PHE A 67 -7.95 10.48 0.98
C PHE A 67 -7.45 11.79 1.58
N THR A 68 -7.12 11.76 2.85
CA THR A 68 -6.55 12.91 3.54
C THR A 68 -5.32 12.46 4.32
N THR A 69 -4.19 13.10 4.08
CA THR A 69 -2.92 12.85 4.77
C THR A 69 -2.47 14.11 5.50
N LYS A 70 -1.69 13.94 6.57
CA LYS A 70 -1.15 15.07 7.34
C LYS A 70 -0.19 15.93 6.53
N TRP A 71 0.51 15.31 5.58
CA TRP A 71 1.55 15.95 4.78
C TRP A 71 1.31 15.68 3.30
N PRO A 72 1.88 16.45 2.38
CA PRO A 72 1.94 16.08 0.98
C PRO A 72 2.61 14.72 0.81
N LEU A 73 2.17 13.92 -0.16
CA LEU A 73 2.70 12.57 -0.38
C LEU A 73 4.21 12.54 -0.58
N SER A 74 4.74 13.55 -1.27
CA SER A 74 6.18 13.67 -1.52
C SER A 74 7.01 13.95 -0.26
N ASP A 75 6.39 14.31 0.85
CA ASP A 75 7.06 14.57 2.12
C ASP A 75 7.24 13.30 2.96
N TYR A 76 6.59 12.20 2.59
CA TYR A 76 6.79 10.93 3.27
C TYR A 76 8.03 10.22 2.73
N ARG A 77 8.83 9.72 3.63
CA ARG A 77 10.00 8.94 3.26
C ARG A 77 9.62 7.63 2.58
N LEU A 78 8.57 7.00 3.06
CA LEU A 78 8.06 5.74 2.54
C LEU A 78 6.53 5.75 2.59
N VAL A 79 5.90 5.35 1.49
CA VAL A 79 4.47 5.09 1.44
C VAL A 79 4.26 3.60 1.20
N ILE A 80 3.61 2.94 2.14
CA ILE A 80 3.27 1.52 2.05
C ILE A 80 1.84 1.42 1.56
N VAL A 81 1.63 0.77 0.44
CA VAL A 81 0.31 0.66 -0.20
C VAL A 81 -0.20 -0.76 -0.01
N GLY A 82 -1.34 -0.89 0.67
CA GLY A 82 -2.02 -2.15 0.91
C GLY A 82 -3.20 -2.35 -0.03
N THR A 83 -3.30 -3.51 -0.65
CA THR A 83 -4.36 -3.84 -1.60
C THR A 83 -4.86 -5.26 -1.44
N PRO A 84 -6.18 -5.49 -1.54
CA PRO A 84 -6.68 -6.83 -1.77
C PRO A 84 -6.42 -7.26 -3.23
N VAL A 85 -6.62 -8.54 -3.52
CA VAL A 85 -6.51 -9.09 -4.87
C VAL A 85 -7.91 -9.22 -5.48
N TRP A 86 -8.11 -8.57 -6.62
CA TRP A 86 -9.34 -8.66 -7.40
C TRP A 86 -9.01 -9.21 -8.80
N ALA A 87 -9.51 -10.41 -9.10
CA ALA A 87 -9.26 -11.09 -10.37
C ALA A 87 -7.77 -11.11 -10.77
N GLY A 88 -6.90 -11.45 -9.83
CA GLY A 88 -5.44 -11.53 -10.04
C GLY A 88 -4.72 -10.19 -10.15
N ARG A 89 -5.36 -9.08 -9.78
CA ARG A 89 -4.82 -7.72 -9.89
C ARG A 89 -4.99 -6.94 -8.58
N CYS A 90 -4.31 -5.82 -8.47
CA CYS A 90 -4.59 -4.90 -7.36
C CYS A 90 -6.01 -4.34 -7.49
N SER A 91 -6.57 -3.89 -6.38
CA SER A 91 -7.92 -3.32 -6.39
C SER A 91 -7.99 -2.04 -7.25
N ALA A 92 -9.17 -1.77 -7.81
CA ALA A 92 -9.39 -0.58 -8.62
C ALA A 92 -9.13 0.72 -7.85
N PRO A 93 -9.56 0.88 -6.58
CA PRO A 93 -9.22 2.09 -5.82
C PRO A 93 -7.71 2.28 -5.63
N VAL A 94 -6.96 1.22 -5.40
CA VAL A 94 -5.48 1.31 -5.29
C VAL A 94 -4.86 1.67 -6.63
N ARG A 95 -5.35 1.09 -7.73
CA ARG A 95 -4.88 1.46 -9.07
C ARG A 95 -5.14 2.93 -9.36
N GLY A 96 -6.33 3.41 -9.02
CA GLY A 96 -6.70 4.82 -9.15
C GLY A 96 -5.76 5.73 -8.35
N PHE A 97 -5.48 5.36 -7.12
CA PHE A 97 -4.53 6.08 -6.27
C PHE A 97 -3.14 6.14 -6.91
N LEU A 98 -2.60 5.00 -7.34
CA LEU A 98 -1.26 4.93 -7.92
C LEU A 98 -1.19 5.69 -9.25
N LYS A 99 -2.20 5.56 -10.10
CA LYS A 99 -2.23 6.26 -11.37
C LYS A 99 -2.25 7.78 -11.19
N GLN A 100 -2.99 8.27 -10.20
CA GLN A 100 -3.14 9.70 -9.94
C GLN A 100 -1.98 10.29 -9.13
N ASN A 101 -1.35 9.51 -8.26
CA ASN A 101 -0.41 10.00 -7.26
C ASN A 101 0.92 9.25 -7.22
N GLY A 102 1.08 8.18 -7.98
CA GLY A 102 2.27 7.33 -7.90
C GLY A 102 3.58 8.07 -8.18
N SER A 103 3.54 9.05 -9.06
CA SER A 103 4.72 9.87 -9.39
C SER A 103 5.18 10.77 -8.24
N ASP A 104 4.33 11.02 -7.25
CA ASP A 104 4.67 11.83 -6.07
C ASP A 104 5.28 11.00 -4.95
N LEU A 105 5.28 9.67 -5.07
CA LEU A 105 5.83 8.77 -4.06
C LEU A 105 7.34 8.67 -4.21
N ARG A 106 8.09 9.13 -3.23
CA ARG A 106 9.56 9.04 -3.23
C ARG A 106 10.05 7.62 -3.11
N ASN A 107 9.46 6.86 -2.21
CA ASN A 107 9.70 5.44 -2.02
C ASN A 107 8.37 4.77 -1.74
N ALA A 108 8.14 3.62 -2.36
CA ALA A 108 6.92 2.85 -2.20
C ALA A 108 7.23 1.42 -1.77
N SER A 109 6.37 0.84 -0.96
CA SER A 109 6.36 -0.58 -0.62
C SER A 109 4.94 -1.10 -0.75
N TYR A 110 4.79 -2.40 -1.01
CA TYR A 110 3.47 -2.98 -1.28
C TYR A 110 3.15 -4.12 -0.34
N VAL A 111 1.90 -4.15 0.09
CA VAL A 111 1.33 -5.24 0.86
C VAL A 111 0.10 -5.75 0.12
N VAL A 112 0.19 -6.95 -0.41
CA VAL A 112 -0.92 -7.64 -1.05
C VAL A 112 -1.55 -8.57 -0.03
N VAL A 113 -2.84 -8.42 0.21
CA VAL A 113 -3.60 -9.28 1.13
C VAL A 113 -4.60 -10.09 0.30
N ARG A 114 -4.34 -11.37 0.19
CA ARG A 114 -5.06 -12.30 -0.69
C ARG A 114 -5.91 -13.29 0.09
N GLY A 115 -6.92 -13.81 -0.57
CA GLY A 115 -7.78 -14.87 -0.04
C GLY A 115 -7.49 -16.27 -0.60
N CYS A 116 -6.61 -16.40 -1.60
CA CYS A 116 -6.30 -17.66 -2.29
C CYS A 116 -4.84 -18.07 -2.06
N GLU A 117 -4.50 -19.27 -2.50
CA GLU A 117 -3.15 -19.82 -2.37
C GLU A 117 -2.13 -19.15 -3.29
N ASP A 118 -2.55 -18.71 -4.46
CA ASP A 118 -1.67 -18.01 -5.40
C ASP A 118 -1.19 -16.72 -4.76
N LYS A 119 0.13 -16.54 -4.71
CA LYS A 119 0.76 -15.37 -4.10
C LYS A 119 0.52 -14.08 -4.89
N ASN A 120 0.18 -14.18 -6.17
CA ASN A 120 -0.07 -13.03 -7.04
C ASN A 120 1.06 -11.99 -7.01
N GLU A 121 2.31 -12.43 -6.96
CA GLU A 121 3.47 -11.53 -6.85
C GLU A 121 3.66 -10.67 -8.11
N GLU A 122 3.09 -11.07 -9.25
CA GLU A 122 3.04 -10.28 -10.46
C GLU A 122 2.33 -8.93 -10.27
N ILE A 123 1.50 -8.80 -9.22
CA ILE A 123 0.85 -7.54 -8.86
C ILE A 123 1.89 -6.48 -8.51
N PHE A 124 3.00 -6.86 -7.89
CA PHE A 124 4.07 -5.91 -7.55
C PHE A 124 4.61 -5.21 -8.81
N GLN A 125 4.82 -5.96 -9.88
CA GLN A 125 5.29 -5.40 -11.14
C GLN A 125 4.24 -4.50 -11.79
N GLN A 126 2.97 -4.87 -11.68
CA GLN A 126 1.88 -4.03 -12.17
C GLN A 126 1.82 -2.68 -11.43
N MET A 127 2.00 -2.69 -10.13
CA MET A 127 2.01 -1.48 -9.31
C MET A 127 3.25 -0.63 -9.60
N ASP A 128 4.38 -1.26 -9.88
CA ASP A 128 5.64 -0.57 -10.22
C ASP A 128 5.52 0.30 -11.48
N LEU A 129 4.57 0.01 -12.36
CA LEU A 129 4.33 0.85 -13.54
C LEU A 129 3.94 2.28 -13.19
N TYR A 130 3.41 2.50 -11.99
CA TYR A 130 2.93 3.80 -11.53
C TYR A 130 3.89 4.51 -10.58
N THR A 131 4.96 3.85 -10.15
CA THR A 131 5.93 4.41 -9.20
C THR A 131 7.28 4.57 -9.87
N PRO A 132 7.97 5.73 -9.71
CA PRO A 132 9.15 6.05 -10.52
C PRO A 132 10.31 5.07 -10.39
N CYS A 133 10.54 4.55 -9.18
CA CYS A 133 11.69 3.67 -8.90
C CYS A 133 11.29 2.24 -8.55
N GLY A 134 10.02 1.86 -8.79
CA GLY A 134 9.49 0.59 -8.34
C GLY A 134 9.34 0.54 -6.82
N HIS A 135 9.22 -0.66 -6.26
CA HIS A 135 9.05 -0.84 -4.82
C HIS A 135 10.38 -1.08 -4.11
N ARG A 136 10.41 -0.73 -2.82
CA ARG A 136 11.54 -1.01 -1.93
C ARG A 136 11.40 -2.37 -1.25
N THR A 137 10.23 -2.63 -0.71
CA THR A 137 9.85 -3.92 -0.12
C THR A 137 8.45 -4.28 -0.56
N ALA A 138 8.16 -5.57 -0.63
CA ALA A 138 6.84 -6.05 -0.99
C ALA A 138 6.56 -7.40 -0.35
N VAL A 139 5.30 -7.65 -0.01
CA VAL A 139 4.88 -8.92 0.58
C VAL A 139 3.47 -9.27 0.13
N SER A 140 3.23 -10.56 -0.08
CA SER A 140 1.91 -11.12 -0.33
C SER A 140 1.51 -11.99 0.85
N LEU A 141 0.43 -11.64 1.52
CA LEU A 141 -0.03 -12.25 2.75
C LEU A 141 -1.42 -12.86 2.58
N ARG A 142 -1.61 -14.05 3.12
CA ARG A 142 -2.91 -14.68 3.27
C ARG A 142 -3.18 -14.86 4.76
N ARG A 143 -4.11 -14.07 5.30
CA ARG A 143 -4.42 -14.12 6.74
C ARG A 143 -4.93 -15.50 7.12
N GLY A 144 -4.46 -16.01 8.28
CA GLY A 144 -4.81 -17.33 8.78
C GLY A 144 -4.06 -18.48 8.13
N SER A 145 -3.20 -18.22 7.14
CA SER A 145 -2.36 -19.26 6.55
C SER A 145 -1.10 -19.51 7.37
N VAL A 146 -0.53 -20.69 7.19
CA VAL A 146 0.78 -21.01 7.77
C VAL A 146 1.83 -20.08 7.14
N GLY A 147 2.64 -19.45 7.98
CA GLY A 147 3.69 -18.55 7.54
C GLY A 147 3.27 -17.09 7.35
N CYS A 148 1.98 -16.75 7.49
CA CYS A 148 1.53 -15.36 7.36
C CYS A 148 2.27 -14.43 8.34
N GLU A 149 2.35 -14.80 9.60
CA GLU A 149 3.06 -14.01 10.60
C GLU A 149 4.54 -13.89 10.30
N PHE A 150 5.17 -14.98 9.87
CA PHE A 150 6.57 -14.97 9.48
C PHE A 150 6.86 -13.96 8.36
N TRP A 151 6.06 -13.98 7.30
CA TRP A 151 6.26 -13.10 6.16
C TRP A 151 5.91 -11.65 6.48
N GLN A 152 4.92 -11.42 7.33
CA GLN A 152 4.60 -10.06 7.81
C GLN A 152 5.75 -9.50 8.64
N GLU A 153 6.31 -10.28 9.54
CA GLU A 153 7.48 -9.88 10.34
C GLU A 153 8.71 -9.64 9.49
N GLU A 154 8.93 -10.49 8.49
CA GLU A 154 10.04 -10.33 7.54
C GLU A 154 9.91 -9.05 6.73
N PHE A 155 8.70 -8.73 6.27
CA PHE A 155 8.42 -7.46 5.60
C PHE A 155 8.72 -6.27 6.52
N LEU A 156 8.31 -6.33 7.77
CA LEU A 156 8.59 -5.29 8.76
C LEU A 156 10.09 -5.14 8.99
N ARG A 157 10.80 -6.25 9.13
CA ARG A 157 12.25 -6.26 9.33
C ARG A 157 12.97 -5.58 8.15
N GLN A 158 12.64 -5.98 6.93
CA GLN A 158 13.23 -5.39 5.73
C GLN A 158 12.89 -3.90 5.58
N THR A 159 11.67 -3.54 5.91
CA THR A 159 11.23 -2.14 5.86
C THR A 159 11.96 -1.29 6.90
N GLN A 160 12.13 -1.81 8.10
CA GLN A 160 12.88 -1.12 9.16
C GLN A 160 14.36 -0.96 8.79
N GLU A 161 14.96 -1.95 8.15
CA GLU A 161 16.32 -1.84 7.63
C GLU A 161 16.43 -0.74 6.58
N PHE A 162 15.50 -0.70 5.63
CA PHE A 162 15.44 0.36 4.64
C PHE A 162 15.35 1.75 5.30
N LEU A 163 14.50 1.89 6.32
CA LEU A 163 14.33 3.16 7.03
C LEU A 163 15.59 3.57 7.81
N LYS A 164 16.42 2.63 8.21
CA LYS A 164 17.69 2.92 8.90
C LYS A 164 18.79 3.33 7.92
N GLU A 165 18.85 2.71 6.75
CA GLU A 165 19.97 2.85 5.80
C GLU A 165 20.04 4.22 5.15
N GLY A 166 19.14 4.99 5.12
CA GLY A 166 19.20 6.27 4.44
C GLY A 166 18.64 7.40 5.28
N ARG A 167 18.97 7.46 6.56
CA ARG A 167 18.64 8.64 7.34
C ARG A 167 19.19 9.86 6.61
N TRP A 168 18.28 10.52 5.87
CA TRP A 168 18.59 11.79 5.27
C TRP A 168 19.07 12.72 6.38
N GLN A 169 20.31 13.10 6.30
CA GLN A 169 20.83 14.18 7.12
C GLN A 169 20.71 15.46 6.30
N PRO A 170 20.03 16.48 6.81
CA PRO A 170 20.06 17.76 6.12
C PRO A 170 21.50 18.18 5.93
N PRO A 171 21.84 18.80 4.79
CA PRO A 171 23.16 19.39 4.64
C PRO A 171 23.41 20.31 5.83
N ALA A 172 24.62 20.27 6.35
CA ALA A 172 25.00 21.17 7.46
C ALA A 172 24.68 22.61 7.04
N PRO A 173 24.11 23.42 7.93
CA PRO A 173 23.90 24.83 7.62
C PRO A 173 25.24 25.47 7.28
N GLU A 174 25.31 26.14 6.13
CA GLU A 174 26.46 26.96 5.74
C GLU A 174 26.64 28.13 6.72
#